data_070e6c1540fe2b731dd2e0252446252c
#
_entry.id   070e6c1540fe2b731dd2e0252446252c
#
_cell.length_a   1.000
_cell.length_b   1.000
_cell.length_c   1.000
_cell.angle_alpha   90.00
_cell.angle_beta   90.00
_cell.angle_gamma   90.00
#
_symmetry.space_group_name_H-M   'P 1'
#
loop_
_entity.id
_entity.type
_entity.pdbx_description
1 polymer ?
#
loop_
_entity_poly.entity_id
_entity_poly.type
_entity_poly.pdbx_seq_one_letter_code
_entity_poly.pdbx_strand_id
1 'polypeptide(L)'
;SDWASVVEGLRGRDLSVDYAVVFQLRLPRAATAFVVGGMLGLAGVLMQILLRNPLADPYVLGVSGGAAVAALLAILLGWHVAGISGAAAVGALASMFLVFVLSRGSGDWSTTRLLLTGVVLASGWGAVVSFILAVSPDAHVRGMLFWLMGDISETFPGWIRLGLLIVSLLVAFGFARSLNLLSLGEL
;
A
#
# COMPACT_ATOMS: atom_id res chain seq x y z
N SER A 1 29.77 -2.02 -12.45
CA SER A 1 30.14 -1.68 -11.07
C SER A 1 31.14 -2.70 -10.57
N ASP A 2 32.33 -2.24 -10.28
CA ASP A 2 33.43 -3.07 -9.82
C ASP A 2 33.27 -3.25 -8.30
N TRP A 3 33.13 -4.50 -7.82
CA TRP A 3 32.97 -4.79 -6.39
C TRP A 3 34.14 -4.25 -5.56
N ALA A 4 35.31 -4.10 -6.17
CA ALA A 4 36.49 -3.50 -5.56
C ALA A 4 36.24 -2.03 -5.14
N SER A 5 35.61 -1.22 -6.00
CA SER A 5 35.29 0.19 -5.70
C SER A 5 34.24 0.35 -4.59
N VAL A 6 33.30 -0.61 -4.46
CA VAL A 6 32.31 -0.64 -3.38
C VAL A 6 32.99 -0.98 -2.05
N VAL A 7 33.93 -1.93 -2.04
CA VAL A 7 34.69 -2.32 -0.84
C VAL A 7 35.64 -1.20 -0.38
N GLU A 8 36.25 -0.47 -1.31
CA GLU A 8 37.09 0.69 -0.99
C GLU A 8 36.29 1.85 -0.42
N GLY A 9 35.07 2.11 -0.94
CA GLY A 9 34.12 3.08 -0.36
C GLY A 9 33.73 2.75 1.08
N LEU A 10 33.54 1.44 1.41
CA LEU A 10 33.29 1.00 2.79
C LEU A 10 34.49 1.22 3.72
N ARG A 11 35.71 1.30 3.19
CA ARG A 11 36.93 1.63 3.92
C ARG A 11 37.19 3.13 4.08
N GLY A 12 36.26 3.99 3.63
CA GLY A 12 36.36 5.44 3.79
C GLY A 12 37.40 6.10 2.89
N ARG A 13 37.85 5.41 1.82
CA ARG A 13 38.97 5.90 0.98
C ARG A 13 38.58 6.72 -0.23
N ASP A 14 37.35 6.57 -0.74
CA ASP A 14 36.80 7.49 -1.78
C ASP A 14 35.28 7.31 -1.87
N LEU A 15 34.55 8.42 -1.98
CA LEU A 15 33.12 8.41 -2.33
C LEU A 15 33.02 8.18 -3.85
N SER A 16 33.33 6.98 -4.32
CA SER A 16 33.16 6.63 -5.72
C SER A 16 31.68 6.72 -6.10
N VAL A 17 31.39 7.09 -7.34
CA VAL A 17 30.02 7.14 -7.88
C VAL A 17 29.31 5.80 -7.66
N ASP A 18 30.04 4.69 -7.76
CA ASP A 18 29.52 3.34 -7.54
C ASP A 18 29.06 3.12 -6.09
N TYR A 19 29.82 3.63 -5.10
CA TYR A 19 29.41 3.58 -3.69
C TYR A 19 28.10 4.36 -3.47
N ALA A 20 28.03 5.60 -3.98
CA ALA A 20 26.82 6.42 -3.85
C ALA A 20 25.60 5.74 -4.53
N VAL A 21 25.77 5.17 -5.71
CA VAL A 21 24.69 4.45 -6.42
C VAL A 21 24.21 3.24 -5.62
N VAL A 22 25.11 2.45 -5.05
CA VAL A 22 24.74 1.24 -4.32
C VAL A 22 24.09 1.59 -2.98
N PHE A 23 24.74 2.42 -2.16
CA PHE A 23 24.31 2.65 -0.79
C PHE A 23 23.26 3.75 -0.63
N GLN A 24 23.27 4.77 -1.51
CA GLN A 24 22.32 5.88 -1.42
C GLN A 24 21.08 5.71 -2.33
N LEU A 25 21.16 4.88 -3.38
CA LEU A 25 20.04 4.71 -4.29
C LEU A 25 19.50 3.27 -4.30
N ARG A 26 20.35 2.27 -4.54
CA ARG A 26 19.87 0.89 -4.75
C ARG A 26 19.46 0.19 -3.46
N LEU A 27 20.31 0.25 -2.44
CA LEU A 27 20.06 -0.44 -1.16
C LEU A 27 18.80 0.08 -0.45
N PRO A 28 18.58 1.40 -0.33
CA PRO A 28 17.36 1.92 0.26
C PRO A 28 16.09 1.51 -0.51
N ARG A 29 16.15 1.54 -1.85
CA ARG A 29 15.03 1.09 -2.69
C ARG A 29 14.74 -0.40 -2.51
N ALA A 30 15.78 -1.24 -2.48
CA ALA A 30 15.63 -2.68 -2.24
C ALA A 30 15.03 -2.96 -0.86
N ALA A 31 15.48 -2.24 0.17
CA ALA A 31 14.91 -2.35 1.53
C ALA A 31 13.45 -1.92 1.56
N THR A 32 13.08 -0.83 0.86
CA THR A 32 11.67 -0.40 0.74
C THR A 32 10.84 -1.44 0.02
N ALA A 33 11.32 -1.98 -1.10
CA ALA A 33 10.62 -3.02 -1.84
C ALA A 33 10.38 -4.27 -0.99
N PHE A 34 11.37 -4.66 -0.18
CA PHE A 34 11.24 -5.78 0.76
C PHE A 34 10.15 -5.53 1.82
N VAL A 35 10.14 -4.34 2.43
CA VAL A 35 9.14 -3.97 3.43
C VAL A 35 7.74 -3.93 2.81
N VAL A 36 7.58 -3.26 1.67
CA VAL A 36 6.29 -3.15 0.97
C VAL A 36 5.80 -4.53 0.55
N GLY A 37 6.67 -5.36 -0.04
CA GLY A 37 6.34 -6.74 -0.41
C GLY A 37 5.92 -7.59 0.77
N GLY A 38 6.61 -7.46 1.92
CA GLY A 38 6.25 -8.14 3.17
C GLY A 38 4.87 -7.72 3.69
N MET A 39 4.56 -6.42 3.68
CA MET A 39 3.25 -5.91 4.08
C MET A 39 2.13 -6.35 3.13
N LEU A 40 2.38 -6.34 1.81
CA LEU A 40 1.42 -6.84 0.82
C LEU A 40 1.18 -8.34 0.97
N GLY A 41 2.24 -9.12 1.21
CA GLY A 41 2.12 -10.56 1.48
C GLY A 41 1.29 -10.84 2.73
N LEU A 42 1.53 -10.09 3.82
CA LEU A 42 0.73 -10.20 5.04
C LEU A 42 -0.74 -9.84 4.78
N ALA A 43 -1.00 -8.74 4.07
CA ALA A 43 -2.36 -8.34 3.70
C ALA A 43 -3.06 -9.41 2.86
N GLY A 44 -2.32 -10.04 1.90
CA GLY A 44 -2.83 -11.15 1.11
C GLY A 44 -3.25 -12.34 1.97
N VAL A 45 -2.40 -12.78 2.89
CA VAL A 45 -2.72 -13.90 3.80
C VAL A 45 -3.95 -13.57 4.65
N LEU A 46 -4.03 -12.37 5.22
CA LEU A 46 -5.19 -11.95 6.01
C LEU A 46 -6.48 -11.97 5.20
N MET A 47 -6.43 -11.51 3.95
CA MET A 47 -7.59 -11.54 3.05
C MET A 47 -8.00 -12.95 2.67
N GLN A 48 -7.05 -13.84 2.40
CA GLN A 48 -7.32 -15.25 2.10
C GLN A 48 -8.03 -15.94 3.26
N ILE A 49 -7.60 -15.67 4.49
CA ILE A 49 -8.24 -16.20 5.70
C ILE A 49 -9.64 -15.60 5.88
N LEU A 50 -9.79 -14.28 5.77
CA LEU A 50 -11.06 -13.58 5.98
C LEU A 50 -12.13 -14.03 4.97
N LEU A 51 -11.74 -14.20 3.71
CA LEU A 51 -12.63 -14.59 2.63
C LEU A 51 -12.73 -16.11 2.43
N ARG A 52 -11.95 -16.87 3.19
CA ARG A 52 -11.82 -18.34 3.05
C ARG A 52 -11.58 -18.77 1.60
N ASN A 53 -10.78 -17.98 0.89
CA ASN A 53 -10.50 -18.18 -0.52
C ASN A 53 -9.01 -17.96 -0.77
N PRO A 54 -8.26 -18.98 -1.23
CA PRO A 54 -6.82 -18.85 -1.51
C PRO A 54 -6.49 -17.91 -2.68
N LEU A 55 -7.48 -17.52 -3.48
CA LEU A 55 -7.34 -16.57 -4.58
C LEU A 55 -7.74 -15.14 -4.18
N ALA A 56 -8.02 -14.90 -2.90
CA ALA A 56 -8.41 -13.57 -2.45
C ALA A 56 -7.25 -12.58 -2.52
N ASP A 57 -7.58 -11.37 -2.99
CA ASP A 57 -6.65 -10.26 -3.16
C ASP A 57 -7.15 -9.05 -2.33
N PRO A 58 -6.29 -8.37 -1.57
CA PRO A 58 -6.63 -7.15 -0.84
C PRO A 58 -7.23 -6.03 -1.70
N TYR A 59 -6.88 -5.96 -2.97
CA TYR A 59 -7.38 -4.95 -3.91
C TYR A 59 -8.89 -5.05 -4.16
N VAL A 60 -9.48 -6.24 -3.99
CA VAL A 60 -10.92 -6.47 -4.19
C VAL A 60 -11.80 -5.61 -3.28
N LEU A 61 -11.28 -5.20 -2.11
CA LEU A 61 -12.00 -4.30 -1.19
C LEU A 61 -11.95 -2.82 -1.62
N GLY A 62 -11.43 -2.48 -2.78
CA GLY A 62 -11.37 -1.10 -3.27
C GLY A 62 -10.46 -0.17 -2.45
N VAL A 63 -9.60 -0.72 -1.59
CA VAL A 63 -8.69 0.04 -0.71
C VAL A 63 -7.76 0.93 -1.53
N SER A 64 -7.20 0.39 -2.62
CA SER A 64 -6.31 1.14 -3.52
C SER A 64 -7.02 2.28 -4.23
N GLY A 65 -8.29 2.11 -4.60
CA GLY A 65 -9.08 3.17 -5.25
C GLY A 65 -9.34 4.36 -4.33
N GLY A 66 -9.72 4.09 -3.08
CA GLY A 66 -9.87 5.14 -2.07
C GLY A 66 -8.56 5.88 -1.77
N ALA A 67 -7.44 5.13 -1.69
CA ALA A 67 -6.11 5.72 -1.57
C ALA A 67 -5.77 6.62 -2.77
N ALA A 68 -6.05 6.16 -3.99
CA ALA A 68 -5.81 6.90 -5.21
C ALA A 68 -6.59 8.22 -5.24
N VAL A 69 -7.90 8.19 -4.98
CA VAL A 69 -8.73 9.40 -4.96
C VAL A 69 -8.17 10.43 -3.97
N ALA A 70 -7.87 10.01 -2.74
CA ALA A 70 -7.35 10.92 -1.72
C ALA A 70 -5.97 11.48 -2.08
N ALA A 71 -5.08 10.67 -2.65
CA ALA A 71 -3.79 11.12 -3.12
C ALA A 71 -3.90 12.13 -4.28
N LEU A 72 -4.74 11.86 -5.27
CA LEU A 72 -4.95 12.77 -6.40
C LEU A 72 -5.51 14.10 -5.95
N LEU A 73 -6.45 14.13 -5.01
CA LEU A 73 -6.96 15.35 -4.41
C LEU A 73 -5.86 16.12 -3.66
N ALA A 74 -5.00 15.43 -2.91
CA ALA A 74 -3.88 16.05 -2.22
C ALA A 74 -2.84 16.64 -3.19
N ILE A 75 -2.59 15.97 -4.32
CA ILE A 75 -1.73 16.50 -5.41
C ILE A 75 -2.37 17.76 -6.01
N LEU A 76 -3.67 17.74 -6.28
CA LEU A 76 -4.41 18.88 -6.82
C LEU A 76 -4.35 20.09 -5.89
N LEU A 77 -4.37 19.85 -4.57
CA LEU A 77 -4.25 20.88 -3.54
C LEU A 77 -2.79 21.33 -3.28
N GLY A 78 -1.83 20.77 -4.01
CA GLY A 78 -0.42 21.13 -3.89
C GLY A 78 0.25 20.66 -2.61
N TRP A 79 -0.23 19.57 -2.00
CA TRP A 79 0.38 19.04 -0.78
C TRP A 79 1.77 18.45 -1.06
N HIS A 80 2.63 18.48 -0.04
CA HIS A 80 3.95 17.86 -0.12
C HIS A 80 3.86 16.32 -0.06
N VAL A 81 4.91 15.61 -0.44
CA VAL A 81 4.93 14.15 -0.62
C VAL A 81 4.44 13.37 0.60
N ALA A 82 4.87 13.78 1.82
CA ALA A 82 4.39 13.12 3.05
C ALA A 82 2.89 13.35 3.31
N GLY A 83 2.37 14.52 2.93
CA GLY A 83 0.94 14.83 2.98
C GLY A 83 0.12 13.98 2.02
N ILE A 84 0.61 13.78 0.78
CA ILE A 84 -0.01 12.90 -0.22
C ILE A 84 -0.08 11.46 0.30
N SER A 85 1.02 10.96 0.88
CA SER A 85 1.07 9.61 1.47
C SER A 85 0.10 9.47 2.65
N GLY A 86 0.00 10.51 3.50
CA GLY A 86 -0.96 10.56 4.60
C GLY A 86 -2.41 10.55 4.10
N ALA A 87 -2.71 11.37 3.08
CA ALA A 87 -4.04 11.40 2.44
C ALA A 87 -4.39 10.03 1.85
N ALA A 88 -3.45 9.39 1.15
CA ALA A 88 -3.65 8.04 0.60
C ALA A 88 -3.99 7.03 1.70
N ALA A 89 -3.28 7.05 2.82
CA ALA A 89 -3.56 6.16 3.95
C ALA A 89 -4.96 6.39 4.54
N VAL A 90 -5.38 7.65 4.71
CA VAL A 90 -6.73 8.00 5.17
C VAL A 90 -7.78 7.55 4.16
N GLY A 91 -7.55 7.77 2.85
CA GLY A 91 -8.44 7.33 1.78
C GLY A 91 -8.59 5.80 1.72
N ALA A 92 -7.49 5.07 1.94
CA ALA A 92 -7.51 3.61 2.06
C ALA A 92 -8.40 3.13 3.21
N LEU A 93 -8.20 3.72 4.40
CA LEU A 93 -8.98 3.39 5.60
C LEU A 93 -10.47 3.77 5.43
N ALA A 94 -10.75 4.94 4.84
CA ALA A 94 -12.12 5.36 4.56
C ALA A 94 -12.82 4.42 3.58
N SER A 95 -12.13 4.00 2.50
CA SER A 95 -12.66 3.02 1.56
C SER A 95 -12.96 1.69 2.25
N MET A 96 -12.03 1.19 3.06
CA MET A 96 -12.22 -0.04 3.82
C MET A 96 -13.43 0.08 4.77
N PHE A 97 -13.52 1.19 5.51
CA PHE A 97 -14.66 1.45 6.40
C PHE A 97 -15.99 1.46 5.63
N LEU A 98 -16.05 2.13 4.46
CA LEU A 98 -17.23 2.16 3.60
C LEU A 98 -17.64 0.75 3.15
N VAL A 99 -16.70 -0.09 2.73
CA VAL A 99 -16.99 -1.48 2.36
C VAL A 99 -17.64 -2.22 3.53
N PHE A 100 -17.06 -2.12 4.72
CA PHE A 100 -17.61 -2.80 5.91
C PHE A 100 -18.98 -2.25 6.32
N VAL A 101 -19.21 -0.96 6.26
CA VAL A 101 -20.52 -0.35 6.58
C VAL A 101 -21.57 -0.75 5.56
N LEU A 102 -21.28 -0.67 4.27
CA LEU A 102 -22.22 -0.98 3.20
C LEU A 102 -22.50 -2.50 3.09
N SER A 103 -21.54 -3.34 3.45
CA SER A 103 -21.71 -4.79 3.48
C SER A 103 -22.56 -5.27 4.67
N ARG A 104 -22.67 -4.46 5.73
CA ARG A 104 -23.59 -4.71 6.85
C ARG A 104 -25.02 -4.49 6.38
N GLY A 105 -25.69 -5.52 5.90
CA GLY A 105 -27.13 -5.48 5.66
C GLY A 105 -27.94 -5.83 6.91
N SER A 106 -29.25 -5.90 6.77
CA SER A 106 -30.19 -6.28 7.84
C SER A 106 -30.17 -7.79 8.20
N GLY A 107 -29.07 -8.50 7.96
CA GLY A 107 -28.94 -9.94 8.21
C GLY A 107 -27.50 -10.33 8.54
N ASP A 108 -27.24 -11.64 8.56
CA ASP A 108 -25.93 -12.22 8.87
C ASP A 108 -24.82 -11.75 7.95
N TRP A 109 -23.61 -11.73 8.49
CA TRP A 109 -22.39 -11.39 7.80
C TRP A 109 -22.12 -12.34 6.63
N SER A 110 -22.03 -11.82 5.41
CA SER A 110 -21.80 -12.63 4.21
C SER A 110 -20.53 -12.18 3.48
N THR A 111 -19.60 -13.12 3.32
CA THR A 111 -18.37 -12.93 2.53
C THR A 111 -18.68 -12.51 1.09
N THR A 112 -19.70 -13.07 0.48
CA THR A 112 -20.14 -12.71 -0.88
C THR A 112 -20.58 -11.25 -0.97
N ARG A 113 -21.35 -10.77 0.03
CA ARG A 113 -21.78 -9.37 0.07
C ARG A 113 -20.59 -8.44 0.24
N LEU A 114 -19.63 -8.79 1.11
CA LEU A 114 -18.40 -8.02 1.28
C LEU A 114 -17.63 -7.88 -0.04
N LEU A 115 -17.44 -9.00 -0.76
CA LEU A 115 -16.78 -9.01 -2.07
C LEU A 115 -17.51 -8.17 -3.11
N LEU A 116 -18.83 -8.34 -3.26
CA LEU A 116 -19.62 -7.58 -4.23
C LEU A 116 -19.59 -6.08 -3.93
N THR A 117 -19.73 -5.70 -2.65
CA THR A 117 -19.61 -4.30 -2.23
C THR A 117 -18.22 -3.74 -2.54
N GLY A 118 -17.16 -4.50 -2.31
CA GLY A 118 -15.80 -4.12 -2.64
C GLY A 118 -15.61 -3.86 -4.14
N VAL A 119 -16.09 -4.76 -4.98
CA VAL A 119 -16.01 -4.62 -6.45
C VAL A 119 -16.78 -3.38 -6.95
N VAL A 120 -17.99 -3.16 -6.44
CA VAL A 120 -18.79 -1.97 -6.79
C VAL A 120 -18.09 -0.69 -6.36
N LEU A 121 -17.57 -0.65 -5.13
CA LEU A 121 -16.80 0.51 -4.64
C LEU A 121 -15.51 0.73 -5.43
N ALA A 122 -14.77 -0.33 -5.76
CA ALA A 122 -13.56 -0.23 -6.58
C ALA A 122 -13.87 0.39 -7.96
N SER A 123 -14.96 -0.04 -8.59
CA SER A 123 -15.44 0.54 -9.87
C SER A 123 -15.83 2.01 -9.70
N GLY A 124 -16.51 2.36 -8.61
CA GLY A 124 -16.86 3.74 -8.27
C GLY A 124 -15.63 4.62 -8.08
N TRP A 125 -14.63 4.14 -7.33
CA TRP A 125 -13.36 4.85 -7.17
C TRP A 125 -12.63 5.04 -8.50
N GLY A 126 -12.63 4.02 -9.38
CA GLY A 126 -12.06 4.12 -10.73
C GLY A 126 -12.72 5.23 -11.55
N ALA A 127 -14.03 5.37 -11.48
CA ALA A 127 -14.76 6.46 -12.14
C ALA A 127 -14.38 7.84 -11.56
N VAL A 128 -14.25 7.95 -10.24
CA VAL A 128 -13.83 9.20 -9.58
C VAL A 128 -12.39 9.56 -9.95
N VAL A 129 -11.46 8.59 -9.98
CA VAL A 129 -10.07 8.80 -10.44
C VAL A 129 -10.06 9.32 -11.88
N SER A 130 -10.81 8.68 -12.78
CA SER A 130 -10.91 9.10 -14.19
C SER A 130 -11.48 10.52 -14.31
N PHE A 131 -12.48 10.84 -13.52
CA PHE A 131 -13.06 12.18 -13.50
C PHE A 131 -12.06 13.24 -13.01
N ILE A 132 -11.34 12.96 -11.90
CA ILE A 132 -10.30 13.87 -11.39
C ILE A 132 -9.24 14.13 -12.46
N LEU A 133 -8.75 13.08 -13.12
CA LEU A 133 -7.76 13.24 -14.19
C LEU A 133 -8.28 14.06 -15.36
N ALA A 134 -9.55 13.88 -15.74
CA ALA A 134 -10.17 14.58 -16.87
C ALA A 134 -10.37 16.09 -16.62
N VAL A 135 -10.62 16.49 -15.37
CA VAL A 135 -10.86 17.91 -15.02
C VAL A 135 -9.62 18.61 -14.47
N SER A 136 -8.54 17.88 -14.21
CA SER A 136 -7.32 18.43 -13.64
C SER A 136 -6.51 19.24 -14.66
N PRO A 137 -5.88 20.34 -14.25
CA PRO A 137 -4.93 21.05 -15.10
C PRO A 137 -3.77 20.17 -15.54
N ASP A 138 -3.31 20.30 -16.79
CA ASP A 138 -2.23 19.48 -17.37
C ASP A 138 -0.94 19.46 -16.51
N ALA A 139 -0.66 20.55 -15.82
CA ALA A 139 0.50 20.65 -14.92
C ALA A 139 0.48 19.61 -13.79
N HIS A 140 -0.70 19.19 -13.30
CA HIS A 140 -0.86 18.22 -12.21
C HIS A 140 -1.02 16.79 -12.71
N VAL A 141 -1.58 16.60 -13.92
CA VAL A 141 -1.89 15.27 -14.48
C VAL A 141 -0.65 14.38 -14.54
N ARG A 142 0.49 14.93 -14.96
CA ARG A 142 1.74 14.16 -15.00
C ARG A 142 2.14 13.61 -13.63
N GLY A 143 2.09 14.43 -12.58
CA GLY A 143 2.37 13.99 -11.20
C GLY A 143 1.38 12.95 -10.70
N MET A 144 0.09 13.11 -11.03
CA MET A 144 -0.97 12.15 -10.70
C MET A 144 -0.73 10.79 -11.37
N LEU A 145 -0.36 10.78 -12.66
CA LEU A 145 -0.06 9.55 -13.38
C LEU A 145 1.18 8.85 -12.81
N PHE A 146 2.26 9.59 -12.49
CA PHE A 146 3.42 9.01 -11.83
C PHE A 146 3.07 8.39 -10.48
N TRP A 147 2.21 9.05 -9.69
CA TRP A 147 1.76 8.50 -8.41
C TRP A 147 0.96 7.20 -8.60
N LEU A 148 0.04 7.15 -9.59
CA LEU A 148 -0.77 5.96 -9.90
C LEU A 148 0.07 4.78 -10.42
N MET A 149 1.17 5.04 -11.11
CA MET A 149 2.12 4.01 -11.57
C MET A 149 2.90 3.38 -10.41
N GLY A 150 2.92 4.04 -9.27
CA GLY A 150 3.70 3.63 -8.10
C GLY A 150 5.15 4.11 -8.14
N ASP A 151 5.65 4.52 -6.99
CA ASP A 151 7.03 4.95 -6.81
C ASP A 151 7.59 4.36 -5.52
N ILE A 152 8.76 3.73 -5.62
CA ILE A 152 9.51 3.20 -4.47
C ILE A 152 10.54 4.26 -4.02
N SER A 153 10.11 5.52 -3.95
CA SER A 153 10.94 6.59 -3.42
C SER A 153 10.95 6.61 -1.89
N GLU A 154 11.97 7.22 -1.32
CA GLU A 154 12.13 7.30 0.13
C GLU A 154 11.29 8.43 0.73
N THR A 155 9.99 8.19 0.92
CA THR A 155 9.10 9.14 1.58
C THR A 155 9.34 9.22 3.09
N PHE A 156 9.72 8.10 3.70
CA PHE A 156 9.95 7.98 5.14
C PHE A 156 11.31 7.37 5.46
N PRO A 157 11.93 7.73 6.60
CA PRO A 157 13.15 7.08 7.09
C PRO A 157 13.01 5.55 7.17
N GLY A 158 14.08 4.82 6.87
CA GLY A 158 14.07 3.35 6.82
C GLY A 158 13.59 2.68 8.11
N TRP A 159 13.89 3.26 9.27
CA TRP A 159 13.45 2.74 10.57
C TRP A 159 11.93 2.82 10.77
N ILE A 160 11.25 3.85 10.21
CA ILE A 160 9.78 3.95 10.25
C ILE A 160 9.17 2.84 9.41
N ARG A 161 9.69 2.62 8.20
CA ARG A 161 9.21 1.57 7.28
C ARG A 161 9.35 0.18 7.89
N LEU A 162 10.53 -0.11 8.45
CA LEU A 162 10.78 -1.38 9.13
C LEU A 162 9.91 -1.53 10.38
N GLY A 163 9.73 -0.45 11.14
CA GLY A 163 8.85 -0.42 12.30
C GLY A 163 7.41 -0.76 11.95
N LEU A 164 6.88 -0.21 10.86
CA LEU A 164 5.53 -0.53 10.36
C LEU A 164 5.39 -2.01 10.00
N LEU A 165 6.38 -2.61 9.33
CA LEU A 165 6.38 -4.04 9.02
C LEU A 165 6.38 -4.87 10.30
N ILE A 166 7.28 -4.57 11.25
CA ILE A 166 7.39 -5.31 12.51
C ILE A 166 6.08 -5.21 13.31
N VAL A 167 5.50 -4.01 13.44
CA VAL A 167 4.22 -3.81 14.15
C VAL A 167 3.11 -4.60 13.47
N SER A 168 3.02 -4.56 12.14
CA SER A 168 2.02 -5.32 11.39
C SER A 168 2.15 -6.83 11.62
N LEU A 169 3.39 -7.36 11.63
CA LEU A 169 3.65 -8.77 11.91
C LEU A 169 3.32 -9.14 13.36
N LEU A 170 3.66 -8.30 14.33
CA LEU A 170 3.34 -8.54 15.74
C LEU A 170 1.83 -8.55 15.99
N VAL A 171 1.10 -7.61 15.38
CA VAL A 171 -0.37 -7.58 15.44
C VAL A 171 -0.96 -8.84 14.84
N ALA A 172 -0.52 -9.22 13.62
CA ALA A 172 -1.00 -10.44 12.97
C ALA A 172 -0.68 -11.70 13.80
N PHE A 173 0.50 -11.77 14.40
CA PHE A 173 0.90 -12.86 15.28
C PHE A 173 0.05 -12.90 16.56
N GLY A 174 -0.26 -11.76 17.16
CA GLY A 174 -1.17 -11.67 18.31
C GLY A 174 -2.57 -12.21 18.03
N PHE A 175 -3.04 -12.07 16.79
CA PHE A 175 -4.33 -12.62 16.33
C PHE A 175 -4.22 -14.01 15.68
N ALA A 176 -3.01 -14.61 15.60
CA ALA A 176 -2.78 -15.86 14.87
C ALA A 176 -3.71 -16.99 15.30
N ARG A 177 -4.00 -17.11 16.62
CA ARG A 177 -4.94 -18.14 17.13
C ARG A 177 -6.36 -17.95 16.58
N SER A 178 -6.87 -16.71 16.62
CA SER A 178 -8.20 -16.39 16.08
C SER A 178 -8.25 -16.58 14.56
N LEU A 179 -7.19 -16.20 13.86
CA LEU A 179 -7.07 -16.39 12.42
C LEU A 179 -7.05 -17.88 12.03
N ASN A 180 -6.36 -18.72 12.79
CA ASN A 180 -6.34 -20.17 12.57
C ASN A 180 -7.71 -20.79 12.78
N LEU A 181 -8.46 -20.40 13.83
CA LEU A 181 -9.84 -20.86 14.04
C LEU A 181 -10.77 -20.46 12.90
N LEU A 182 -10.65 -19.22 12.40
CA LEU A 182 -11.39 -18.74 11.23
C LEU A 182 -11.08 -19.57 9.97
N SER A 183 -9.82 -19.94 9.76
CA SER A 183 -9.40 -20.72 8.60
C SER A 183 -9.94 -22.16 8.63
N LEU A 184 -10.10 -22.73 9.82
CA LEU A 184 -10.65 -24.09 10.02
C LEU A 184 -12.19 -24.16 9.95
N GLY A 185 -12.86 -23.02 9.96
CA GLY A 185 -14.33 -22.97 9.85
C GLY A 185 -15.08 -23.30 11.16
N GLU A 186 -14.41 -23.27 12.29
CA GLU A 186 -14.95 -23.63 13.61
C GLU A 186 -15.57 -22.44 14.38
N LEU A 187 -16.05 -21.40 13.68
CA LEU A 187 -16.80 -20.27 14.27
C LEU A 187 -18.13 -20.09 13.56
#